data_e49afd604dc9f29a271b5bb538eae17a
#
_entry.id   e49afd604dc9f29a271b5bb538eae17a
#
_cell.length_a   1.000
_cell.length_b   1.000
_cell.length_c   1.000
_cell.angle_alpha   90.00
_cell.angle_beta   90.00
_cell.angle_gamma   90.00
#
_symmetry.space_group_name_H-M   'P 1'
#
loop_
_entity.id
_entity.type
_entity.pdbx_description
1 polymer ?
#
loop_
_entity_poly.entity_id
_entity_poly.type
_entity_poly.pdbx_seq_one_letter_code
_entity_poly.pdbx_strand_id
1 'polypeptide(L)'
;MIELAQHIEVLLLENDCVIVPGLGGFVAHYTPAMRVAEENVFLPPTRIIGFNPQLKMNDGLLVQSYMAVYDTDFSDATRIVEKEVAHIFTALHEEGKVDLPNIGELRYSIHGIYDFVPYDHKITTVSYTHLRA
;
A
#
# COMPACT_ATOMS: atom_id res chain seq x y z
N MET A 1 -5.07 -10.24 -6.22
CA MET A 1 -4.85 -9.51 -5.04
C MET A 1 -3.43 -9.36 -4.73
N ILE A 2 -2.67 -10.45 -4.71
CA ILE A 2 -1.26 -10.34 -4.45
C ILE A 2 -0.63 -9.42 -5.45
N GLU A 3 -1.02 -9.52 -6.70
CA GLU A 3 -0.43 -8.68 -7.71
C GLU A 3 -0.70 -7.21 -7.45
N LEU A 4 -1.92 -6.85 -7.10
CA LEU A 4 -2.24 -5.46 -6.84
C LEU A 4 -1.40 -4.94 -5.68
N ALA A 5 -1.24 -5.73 -4.63
CA ALA A 5 -0.44 -5.33 -3.49
C ALA A 5 1.02 -5.09 -3.89
N GLN A 6 1.56 -5.91 -4.77
CA GLN A 6 2.92 -5.73 -5.23
C GLN A 6 3.08 -4.44 -6.02
N HIS A 7 2.10 -4.10 -6.86
CA HIS A 7 2.16 -2.85 -7.61
C HIS A 7 2.12 -1.66 -6.64
N ILE A 8 1.25 -1.72 -5.63
CA ILE A 8 1.15 -0.63 -4.67
C ILE A 8 2.47 -0.49 -3.90
N GLU A 9 3.05 -1.61 -3.49
CA GLU A 9 4.28 -1.59 -2.74
C GLU A 9 5.41 -0.94 -3.53
N VAL A 10 5.56 -1.33 -4.78
CA VAL A 10 6.62 -0.79 -5.61
C VAL A 10 6.40 0.69 -5.89
N LEU A 11 5.16 1.08 -6.15
CA LEU A 11 4.87 2.49 -6.43
C LEU A 11 5.09 3.37 -5.22
N LEU A 12 4.87 2.84 -4.02
CA LEU A 12 5.10 3.63 -2.81
C LEU A 12 6.59 3.83 -2.50
N LEU A 13 7.48 3.15 -3.22
CA LEU A 13 8.90 3.42 -3.06
C LEU A 13 9.28 4.77 -3.69
N GLU A 14 8.55 5.19 -4.71
CA GLU A 14 8.86 6.43 -5.39
C GLU A 14 7.78 7.49 -5.23
N ASN A 15 6.64 7.15 -4.72
CA ASN A 15 5.54 8.09 -4.58
C ASN A 15 5.01 8.02 -3.16
N ASP A 16 4.60 9.15 -2.63
CA ASP A 16 4.07 9.17 -1.27
C ASP A 16 2.62 8.71 -1.20
N CYS A 17 1.96 8.60 -2.33
CA CYS A 17 0.56 8.21 -2.37
C CYS A 17 0.26 7.46 -3.65
N VAL A 18 -0.49 6.39 -3.54
CA VAL A 18 -0.95 5.62 -4.69
C VAL A 18 -2.45 5.41 -4.53
N ILE A 19 -3.23 5.87 -5.50
CA ILE A 19 -4.67 5.75 -5.41
C ILE A 19 -5.15 4.53 -6.17
N VAL A 20 -5.95 3.71 -5.48
CA VAL A 20 -6.59 2.56 -6.09
C VAL A 20 -7.97 3.03 -6.48
N PRO A 21 -8.25 3.16 -7.78
CA PRO A 21 -9.51 3.76 -8.24
C PRO A 21 -10.73 3.06 -7.64
N GLY A 22 -11.63 3.85 -7.10
CA GLY A 22 -12.85 3.32 -6.51
C GLY A 22 -12.71 2.80 -5.08
N LEU A 23 -11.49 2.63 -4.59
CA LEU A 23 -11.29 2.08 -3.25
C LEU A 23 -10.76 3.15 -2.29
N GLY A 24 -9.67 3.76 -2.61
CA GLY A 24 -9.05 4.77 -1.75
C GLY A 24 -7.58 4.91 -2.03
N GLY A 25 -6.87 5.68 -1.24
CA GLY A 25 -5.45 5.92 -1.44
C GLY A 25 -4.59 5.34 -0.34
N PHE A 26 -3.47 4.75 -0.72
CA PHE A 26 -2.46 4.31 0.23
C PHE A 26 -1.40 5.39 0.30
N VAL A 27 -1.04 5.79 1.51
CA VAL A 27 -0.13 6.90 1.73
C VAL A 27 1.04 6.39 2.55
N ALA A 28 2.25 6.74 2.14
CA ALA A 28 3.45 6.35 2.88
C ALA A 28 3.97 7.55 3.64
N HIS A 29 4.17 7.37 4.93
CA HIS A 29 4.74 8.40 5.78
C HIS A 29 6.11 7.93 6.22
N TYR A 30 7.09 8.79 6.09
CA TYR A 30 8.44 8.46 6.48
C TYR A 30 8.85 9.25 7.71
N THR A 31 9.49 8.58 8.64
CA THR A 31 10.10 9.23 9.79
C THR A 31 11.58 9.28 9.50
N PRO A 32 12.19 10.43 9.52
CA PRO A 32 13.62 10.53 9.20
C PRO A 32 14.46 9.85 10.26
N ALA A 33 15.69 9.55 9.91
CA ALA A 33 16.62 8.98 10.86
C ALA A 33 16.83 9.99 11.99
N MET A 34 16.94 9.50 13.21
CA MET A 34 17.07 10.34 14.38
C MET A 34 18.24 9.90 15.21
N ARG A 35 18.90 10.84 15.85
CA ARG A 35 19.97 10.53 16.76
C ARG A 35 19.46 10.57 18.18
N VAL A 36 19.73 9.51 18.93
CA VAL A 36 19.36 9.46 20.34
C VAL A 36 20.60 9.89 21.09
N ALA A 37 20.62 11.14 21.54
CA ALA A 37 21.81 11.74 22.09
C ALA A 37 22.38 10.98 23.29
N GLU A 38 21.53 10.54 24.16
CA GLU A 38 22.01 9.87 25.34
C GLU A 38 22.72 8.57 25.07
N GLU A 39 22.35 7.90 24.02
CA GLU A 39 22.93 6.62 23.72
C GLU A 39 23.88 6.71 22.54
N ASN A 40 23.99 7.88 21.96
CA ASN A 40 24.85 8.08 20.81
C ASN A 40 24.51 7.08 19.70
N VAL A 41 23.22 6.86 19.48
CA VAL A 41 22.75 5.94 18.50
C VAL A 41 21.85 6.65 17.51
N PHE A 42 21.82 6.20 16.26
CA PHE A 42 20.91 6.74 15.29
C PHE A 42 19.79 5.72 15.06
N LEU A 43 18.56 6.22 15.06
CA LEU A 43 17.43 5.38 14.73
C LEU A 43 17.23 5.49 13.22
N PRO A 44 17.04 4.39 12.53
CA PRO A 44 16.88 4.42 11.08
C PRO A 44 15.57 5.06 10.67
N PRO A 45 15.45 5.54 9.45
CA PRO A 45 14.17 6.05 8.99
C PRO A 45 13.19 4.90 8.89
N THR A 46 11.94 5.18 9.16
CA THR A 46 10.89 4.17 9.09
C THR A 46 9.82 4.62 8.12
N ARG A 47 9.08 3.67 7.60
CA ARG A 47 7.97 3.95 6.70
C ARG A 47 6.72 3.33 7.26
N ILE A 48 5.66 4.11 7.36
CA ILE A 48 4.38 3.63 7.82
C ILE A 48 3.38 3.89 6.71
N ILE A 49 2.60 2.88 6.34
CA ILE A 49 1.61 3.02 5.29
C ILE A 49 0.25 3.21 5.93
N GLY A 50 -0.49 4.19 5.46
CA GLY A 50 -1.85 4.43 5.89
C GLY A 50 -2.80 4.31 4.72
N PHE A 51 -4.09 4.26 4.99
CA PHE A 51 -5.10 4.17 3.95
C PHE A 51 -6.15 5.26 4.18
N ASN A 52 -6.48 5.99 3.13
CA ASN A 52 -7.49 7.03 3.20
C ASN A 52 -8.57 6.73 2.16
N PRO A 53 -9.77 6.31 2.60
CA PRO A 53 -10.82 5.94 1.66
C PRO A 53 -11.41 7.12 0.88
N GLN A 54 -11.07 8.35 1.29
CA GLN A 54 -11.59 9.52 0.60
C GLN A 54 -10.72 9.94 -0.58
N LEU A 55 -9.53 9.38 -0.74
CA LEU A 55 -8.67 9.71 -1.85
C LEU A 55 -9.03 8.83 -3.03
N LYS A 56 -9.96 9.30 -3.85
CA LYS A 56 -10.47 8.47 -4.93
C LYS A 56 -10.18 9.01 -6.31
N MET A 57 -9.56 10.17 -6.40
CA MET A 57 -9.25 10.73 -7.70
C MET A 57 -8.08 9.95 -8.29
N ASN A 58 -8.31 9.34 -9.44
CA ASN A 58 -7.31 8.48 -10.05
C ASN A 58 -6.06 9.29 -10.43
N ASP A 59 -4.92 8.91 -9.91
CA ASP A 59 -3.67 9.57 -10.22
C ASP A 59 -2.94 8.87 -11.38
N GLY A 60 -3.51 7.81 -11.90
CA GLY A 60 -2.95 7.12 -13.05
C GLY A 60 -1.76 6.24 -12.76
N LEU A 61 -1.24 6.25 -11.55
CA LEU A 61 -0.02 5.51 -11.26
C LEU A 61 -0.23 3.99 -11.35
N LEU A 62 -1.31 3.50 -10.80
CA LEU A 62 -1.55 2.07 -10.78
C LEU A 62 -1.80 1.55 -12.19
N VAL A 63 -2.58 2.27 -12.98
CA VAL A 63 -2.87 1.85 -14.34
C VAL A 63 -1.59 1.86 -15.16
N GLN A 64 -0.73 2.86 -15.00
CA GLN A 64 0.52 2.92 -15.74
C GLN A 64 1.43 1.76 -15.36
N SER A 65 1.44 1.38 -14.09
CA SER A 65 2.23 0.25 -13.64
C SER A 65 1.77 -1.04 -14.31
N TYR A 66 0.46 -1.22 -14.42
CA TYR A 66 -0.09 -2.39 -15.08
C TYR A 66 0.18 -2.37 -16.59
N MET A 67 0.16 -1.18 -17.20
CA MET A 67 0.49 -1.08 -18.63
C MET A 67 1.91 -1.56 -18.87
N ALA A 68 2.83 -1.20 -18.01
CA ALA A 68 4.21 -1.60 -18.18
C ALA A 68 4.42 -3.10 -17.98
N VAL A 69 3.81 -3.65 -16.97
CA VAL A 69 3.99 -5.06 -16.65
C VAL A 69 3.35 -5.97 -17.69
N TYR A 70 2.17 -5.59 -18.18
CA TYR A 70 1.46 -6.42 -19.14
C TYR A 70 1.75 -6.03 -20.58
N ASP A 71 2.53 -4.98 -20.80
CA ASP A 71 2.87 -4.50 -22.14
C ASP A 71 1.58 -4.27 -22.92
N THR A 72 0.69 -3.51 -22.37
CA THR A 72 -0.62 -3.28 -22.97
C THR A 72 -0.99 -1.80 -22.89
N ASP A 73 -2.15 -1.44 -23.42
CA ASP A 73 -2.57 -0.05 -23.48
C ASP A 73 -3.37 0.36 -22.24
N PHE A 74 -3.72 1.63 -22.19
CA PHE A 74 -4.42 2.20 -21.05
C PHE A 74 -5.76 1.51 -20.83
N SER A 75 -6.47 1.24 -21.90
CA SER A 75 -7.80 0.66 -21.81
C SER A 75 -7.76 -0.73 -21.19
N ASP A 76 -6.83 -1.56 -21.65
CA ASP A 76 -6.73 -2.91 -21.13
C ASP A 76 -6.21 -2.90 -19.69
N ALA A 77 -5.25 -2.05 -19.39
CA ALA A 77 -4.73 -1.96 -18.03
C ALA A 77 -5.81 -1.49 -17.06
N THR A 78 -6.63 -0.55 -17.49
CA THR A 78 -7.72 -0.07 -16.67
C THR A 78 -8.69 -1.20 -16.33
N ARG A 79 -8.99 -2.06 -17.31
CA ARG A 79 -9.89 -3.18 -17.06
C ARG A 79 -9.30 -4.17 -16.07
N ILE A 80 -7.97 -4.40 -16.15
CA ILE A 80 -7.32 -5.31 -15.24
C ILE A 80 -7.40 -4.74 -13.82
N VAL A 81 -7.10 -3.46 -13.67
CA VAL A 81 -7.15 -2.82 -12.36
C VAL A 81 -8.57 -2.87 -11.80
N GLU A 82 -9.57 -2.57 -12.61
CA GLU A 82 -10.94 -2.58 -12.15
C GLU A 82 -11.37 -3.97 -11.71
N LYS A 83 -10.88 -5.00 -12.38
CA LYS A 83 -11.22 -6.35 -12.02
C LYS A 83 -10.58 -6.72 -10.68
N GLU A 84 -9.33 -6.30 -10.46
CA GLU A 84 -8.66 -6.56 -9.21
C GLU A 84 -9.37 -5.83 -8.06
N VAL A 85 -9.79 -4.59 -8.30
CA VAL A 85 -10.49 -3.81 -7.28
C VAL A 85 -11.83 -4.47 -6.96
N ALA A 86 -12.52 -4.98 -7.97
CA ALA A 86 -13.79 -5.67 -7.73
C ALA A 86 -13.59 -6.90 -6.85
N HIS A 87 -12.49 -7.63 -7.02
CA HIS A 87 -12.22 -8.77 -6.18
C HIS A 87 -11.97 -8.33 -4.73
N ILE A 88 -11.32 -7.20 -4.54
CA ILE A 88 -11.08 -6.68 -3.19
C ILE A 88 -12.41 -6.31 -2.54
N PHE A 89 -13.31 -5.65 -3.28
CA PHE A 89 -14.61 -5.30 -2.73
C PHE A 89 -15.41 -6.55 -2.36
N THR A 90 -15.34 -7.59 -3.18
CA THR A 90 -16.04 -8.82 -2.88
C THR A 90 -15.50 -9.43 -1.58
N ALA A 91 -14.19 -9.49 -1.43
CA ALA A 91 -13.58 -10.03 -0.23
C ALA A 91 -13.96 -9.21 1.00
N LEU A 92 -13.96 -7.89 0.87
CA LEU A 92 -14.30 -7.02 1.98
C LEU A 92 -15.76 -7.22 2.41
N HIS A 93 -16.66 -7.41 1.46
CA HIS A 93 -18.07 -7.58 1.81
C HIS A 93 -18.37 -8.98 2.32
N GLU A 94 -17.66 -9.99 1.84
CA GLU A 94 -17.93 -11.35 2.27
C GLU A 94 -17.16 -11.75 3.51
N GLU A 95 -15.93 -11.31 3.64
CA GLU A 95 -15.10 -11.71 4.75
C GLU A 95 -14.81 -10.59 5.74
N GLY A 96 -15.12 -9.37 5.38
CA GLY A 96 -14.88 -8.24 6.25
C GLY A 96 -13.43 -7.76 6.25
N LYS A 97 -12.54 -8.42 5.53
CA LYS A 97 -11.15 -8.01 5.50
C LYS A 97 -10.45 -8.61 4.30
N VAL A 98 -9.34 -8.01 3.92
CA VAL A 98 -8.52 -8.52 2.85
C VAL A 98 -7.06 -8.26 3.22
N ASP A 99 -6.21 -9.25 2.97
CA ASP A 99 -4.79 -9.12 3.26
C ASP A 99 -4.06 -8.61 2.03
N LEU A 100 -3.29 -7.55 2.21
CA LEU A 100 -2.45 -7.02 1.15
C LEU A 100 -1.01 -7.29 1.58
N PRO A 101 -0.38 -8.31 1.03
CA PRO A 101 0.94 -8.74 1.51
C PRO A 101 1.96 -7.61 1.50
N ASN A 102 2.70 -7.50 2.58
CA ASN A 102 3.73 -6.48 2.78
C ASN A 102 3.19 -5.05 2.92
N ILE A 103 1.89 -4.88 2.90
CA ILE A 103 1.28 -3.55 3.04
C ILE A 103 0.45 -3.50 4.31
N GLY A 104 -0.51 -4.37 4.45
CA GLY A 104 -1.36 -4.37 5.62
C GLY A 104 -2.65 -5.13 5.40
N GLU A 105 -3.54 -5.05 6.36
CA GLU A 105 -4.83 -5.70 6.28
C GLU A 105 -5.90 -4.63 6.21
N LEU A 106 -6.71 -4.64 5.16
CA LEU A 106 -7.80 -3.68 5.00
C LEU A 106 -9.06 -4.35 5.51
N ARG A 107 -9.82 -3.64 6.33
CA ARG A 107 -11.04 -4.16 6.95
C ARG A 107 -12.23 -3.27 6.61
N TYR A 108 -13.40 -3.86 6.62
CA TYR A 108 -14.61 -3.12 6.30
C TYR A 108 -15.69 -3.58 7.26
N SER A 109 -16.26 -2.64 8.04
CA SER A 109 -17.23 -2.99 9.04
C SER A 109 -18.64 -3.01 8.45
N ILE A 110 -19.58 -3.58 9.21
CA ILE A 110 -20.96 -3.61 8.76
C ILE A 110 -21.53 -2.21 8.73
N HIS A 111 -20.86 -1.24 9.32
CA HIS A 111 -21.34 0.13 9.31
C HIS A 111 -20.76 0.90 8.12
N GLY A 112 -20.07 0.23 7.22
CA GLY A 112 -19.52 0.88 6.04
C GLY A 112 -18.26 1.65 6.29
N ILE A 113 -17.53 1.36 7.36
CA ILE A 113 -16.32 2.08 7.71
C ILE A 113 -15.11 1.24 7.40
N TYR A 114 -14.16 1.82 6.68
CA TYR A 114 -12.89 1.17 6.39
C TYR A 114 -11.92 1.35 7.54
N ASP A 115 -11.14 0.33 7.81
CA ASP A 115 -10.08 0.39 8.79
C ASP A 115 -8.86 -0.31 8.18
N PHE A 116 -7.68 0.16 8.49
CA PHE A 116 -6.47 -0.40 7.89
C PHE A 116 -5.41 -0.62 8.97
N VAL A 117 -4.86 -1.83 8.99
CA VAL A 117 -3.83 -2.18 9.96
C VAL A 117 -2.54 -2.44 9.16
N PRO A 118 -1.58 -1.53 9.19
CA PRO A 118 -0.36 -1.69 8.41
C PRO A 118 0.57 -2.74 8.99
N TYR A 119 1.35 -3.38 8.12
CA TYR A 119 2.38 -4.28 8.58
C TYR A 119 3.67 -3.50 8.63
N ASP A 120 3.94 -2.99 9.79
CA ASP A 120 5.03 -2.06 9.85
C ASP A 120 6.34 -2.67 10.09
N HIS A 121 6.38 -3.78 10.52
CA HIS A 121 7.46 -4.27 11.02
C HIS A 121 8.49 -4.56 10.23
N LYS A 122 8.17 -5.27 9.48
CA LYS A 122 9.14 -5.82 8.87
C LYS A 122 9.89 -4.97 8.16
N ILE A 123 9.41 -4.08 7.64
CA ILE A 123 10.12 -3.26 6.86
C ILE A 123 11.21 -2.70 7.50
N THR A 124 10.94 -2.08 8.53
CA THR A 124 11.97 -1.37 9.10
C THR A 124 12.91 -2.29 9.65
N THR A 125 12.51 -3.27 10.14
CA THR A 125 13.40 -4.10 10.81
C THR A 125 14.37 -4.54 9.92
N VAL A 126 13.97 -4.88 8.88
CA VAL A 126 14.89 -5.35 8.08
C VAL A 126 15.85 -4.50 7.79
N SER A 127 15.56 -3.45 7.58
CA SER A 127 16.45 -2.65 7.16
C SER A 127 17.56 -2.68 7.94
N TYR A 128 17.51 -2.94 9.12
CA TYR A 128 18.69 -2.79 9.71
C TYR A 128 18.99 -3.96 10.29
N THR A 129 18.14 -4.73 10.37
CA THR A 129 18.49 -5.85 11.04
C THR A 129 19.32 -6.50 10.22
N HIS A 130 19.05 -6.46 9.13
CA HIS A 130 19.86 -7.04 8.38
C HIS A 130 20.94 -6.40 8.35
N LEU A 131 20.83 -5.41 8.75
CA LEU A 131 21.82 -4.71 8.77
C LEU A 131 22.51 -5.23 9.66
N ARG A 132 22.11 -5.71 10.50
CA ARG A 132 22.80 -6.04 11.42
C ARG A 132 22.69 -7.24 11.43
N ALA A 133 22.11 -7.49 10.85
CA ALA A 133 22.07 -8.70 10.99
C ALA A 133 22.86 -9.16 10.49
#